data_e101edb65fd9716289153457a2b24469
#
_entry.id   e101edb65fd9716289153457a2b24469
#
_cell.length_a   1.000
_cell.length_b   1.000
_cell.length_c   1.000
_cell.angle_alpha   90.00
_cell.angle_beta   90.00
_cell.angle_gamma   90.00
#
_symmetry.space_group_name_H-M   'P 1'
#
loop_
_entity.id
_entity.type
_entity.pdbx_description
1 polymer ?
#
loop_
_entity_poly.entity_id
_entity_poly.type
_entity_poly.pdbx_seq_one_letter_code
_entity_poly.pdbx_strand_id
1 'polypeptide(L)'
;RGEIQCIGATTLDEYRQNIEKDGALERRFQKVLVEPTSFDETVEILNNIKSRYEDHHNVRYTDEAIKACVKLTTRYISDRALPDKAIDALDEAGSRVHISNINVPPIIEQLEKDVEEVKEKKKEAVKQQNFEVAAAFRDKERQLLKQLEEEKINWERDLQENRVTVTEEHIAEVVAMMTGVPVKRIAKTEGMKLLQMHDELSESVV
;
A
#
# COMPACT_ATOMS: atom_id res chain seq x y z
N ARG A 1 10.79 30.61 31.31
CA ARG A 1 9.38 30.68 30.89
C ARG A 1 9.36 31.11 29.43
N GLY A 2 8.81 30.28 28.50
CA GLY A 2 8.76 30.57 27.06
C GLY A 2 9.92 30.03 26.24
N GLU A 3 10.78 29.18 26.82
CA GLU A 3 11.95 28.60 26.14
C GLU A 3 11.58 27.45 25.17
N ILE A 4 10.40 26.84 25.35
CA ILE A 4 9.95 25.70 24.55
C ILE A 4 8.54 25.98 24.05
N GLN A 5 8.35 25.84 22.73
CA GLN A 5 7.04 25.78 22.09
C GLN A 5 6.67 24.30 21.88
N CYS A 6 5.44 23.94 22.30
CA CYS A 6 4.96 22.57 22.20
C CYS A 6 3.65 22.55 21.37
N ILE A 7 3.58 21.69 20.37
CA ILE A 7 2.38 21.37 19.63
C ILE A 7 2.05 19.91 19.92
N GLY A 8 0.86 19.66 20.46
CA GLY A 8 0.35 18.33 20.74
C GLY A 8 -0.89 18.03 19.90
N ALA A 9 -1.03 16.79 19.46
CA ALA A 9 -2.23 16.30 18.81
C ALA A 9 -2.89 15.22 19.68
N THR A 10 -4.20 15.29 19.81
CA THR A 10 -5.02 14.34 20.59
C THR A 10 -6.43 14.29 20.08
N THR A 11 -7.24 13.33 20.51
CA THR A 11 -8.69 13.29 20.22
C THR A 11 -9.45 14.25 21.15
N LEU A 12 -10.69 14.62 20.74
CA LEU A 12 -11.52 15.48 21.57
C LEU A 12 -11.87 14.85 22.92
N ASP A 13 -12.03 13.53 22.95
CA ASP A 13 -12.36 12.82 24.20
C ASP A 13 -11.18 12.74 25.15
N GLU A 14 -9.97 12.47 24.64
CA GLU A 14 -8.75 12.50 25.43
C GLU A 14 -8.44 13.93 25.93
N TYR A 15 -8.65 14.94 25.09
CA TYR A 15 -8.50 16.34 25.48
C TYR A 15 -9.40 16.67 26.66
N ARG A 16 -10.71 16.33 26.59
CA ARG A 16 -11.67 16.53 27.65
C ARG A 16 -11.30 15.80 28.95
N GLN A 17 -10.79 14.57 28.81
CA GLN A 17 -10.44 13.75 29.98
C GLN A 17 -9.18 14.21 30.69
N ASN A 18 -8.14 14.63 29.94
CA ASN A 18 -6.81 14.80 30.45
C ASN A 18 -6.33 16.26 30.47
N ILE A 19 -6.80 17.13 29.58
CA ILE A 19 -6.34 18.53 29.48
C ILE A 19 -7.37 19.50 30.07
N GLU A 20 -8.64 19.39 29.68
CA GLU A 20 -9.70 20.31 30.10
C GLU A 20 -9.98 20.22 31.61
N LYS A 21 -9.74 19.06 32.23
CA LYS A 21 -9.86 18.89 33.69
C LYS A 21 -8.73 19.50 34.47
N ASP A 22 -7.57 19.69 33.85
CA ASP A 22 -6.40 20.33 34.47
C ASP A 22 -6.33 21.80 34.07
N GLY A 23 -6.88 22.68 34.89
CA GLY A 23 -6.87 24.12 34.63
C GLY A 23 -5.48 24.77 34.55
N ALA A 24 -4.42 24.05 34.90
CA ALA A 24 -3.04 24.51 34.69
C ALA A 24 -2.56 24.21 33.27
N LEU A 25 -3.01 23.10 32.67
CA LEU A 25 -2.72 22.74 31.29
C LEU A 25 -3.61 23.52 30.32
N GLU A 26 -4.91 23.62 30.59
CA GLU A 26 -5.87 24.32 29.74
C GLU A 26 -5.45 25.77 29.47
N ARG A 27 -4.93 26.48 30.49
CA ARG A 27 -4.47 27.88 30.34
C ARG A 27 -3.16 28.04 29.58
N ARG A 28 -2.41 26.95 29.33
CA ARG A 28 -1.11 26.96 28.64
C ARG A 28 -1.18 26.51 27.19
N PHE A 29 -2.25 25.84 26.79
CA PHE A 29 -2.43 25.30 25.44
C PHE A 29 -3.66 25.96 24.79
N GLN A 30 -3.45 26.53 23.60
CA GLN A 30 -4.52 27.01 22.76
C GLN A 30 -5.12 25.81 22.00
N LYS A 31 -6.43 25.57 22.21
CA LYS A 31 -7.16 24.54 21.46
C LYS A 31 -7.34 24.96 20.03
N VAL A 32 -6.92 24.12 19.09
CA VAL A 32 -7.18 24.26 17.66
C VAL A 32 -7.96 23.03 17.22
N LEU A 33 -9.21 23.23 16.80
CA LEU A 33 -10.05 22.16 16.27
C LEU A 33 -9.71 21.91 14.80
N VAL A 34 -9.37 20.69 14.46
CA VAL A 34 -9.13 20.24 13.08
C VAL A 34 -10.36 19.45 12.65
N GLU A 35 -11.11 19.99 11.72
CA GLU A 35 -12.29 19.33 11.15
C GLU A 35 -11.90 18.34 10.04
N PRO A 36 -12.72 17.29 9.81
CA PRO A 36 -12.54 16.40 8.67
C PRO A 36 -12.58 17.17 7.34
N THR A 37 -11.78 16.77 6.38
CA THR A 37 -11.77 17.37 5.04
C THR A 37 -12.99 16.95 4.22
N SER A 38 -13.41 17.83 3.32
CA SER A 38 -14.44 17.54 2.31
C SER A 38 -13.92 16.53 1.26
N PHE A 39 -14.82 16.08 0.38
CA PHE A 39 -14.48 15.19 -0.72
C PHE A 39 -13.42 15.82 -1.65
N ASP A 40 -13.65 17.05 -2.09
CA ASP A 40 -12.77 17.73 -3.06
C ASP A 40 -11.39 18.05 -2.47
N GLU A 41 -11.36 18.53 -1.23
CA GLU A 41 -10.11 18.76 -0.48
C GLU A 41 -9.32 17.46 -0.30
N THR A 42 -10.01 16.36 -0.01
CA THR A 42 -9.35 15.05 0.13
C THR A 42 -8.75 14.58 -1.19
N VAL A 43 -9.47 14.75 -2.31
CA VAL A 43 -8.93 14.43 -3.64
C VAL A 43 -7.68 15.27 -3.95
N GLU A 44 -7.68 16.55 -3.59
CA GLU A 44 -6.52 17.42 -3.74
C GLU A 44 -5.33 16.94 -2.87
N ILE A 45 -5.60 16.61 -1.62
CA ILE A 45 -4.57 16.04 -0.71
C ILE A 45 -3.98 14.78 -1.31
N LEU A 46 -4.81 13.81 -1.75
CA LEU A 46 -4.33 12.57 -2.35
C LEU A 46 -3.48 12.82 -3.60
N ASN A 47 -3.87 13.76 -4.46
CA ASN A 47 -3.09 14.13 -5.63
C ASN A 47 -1.72 14.73 -5.24
N ASN A 48 -1.65 15.52 -4.18
CA ASN A 48 -0.40 16.11 -3.70
C ASN A 48 0.58 15.09 -3.10
N ILE A 49 0.06 14.02 -2.49
CA ILE A 49 0.89 12.95 -1.91
C ILE A 49 1.10 11.77 -2.86
N LYS A 50 0.34 11.66 -3.94
CA LYS A 50 0.32 10.57 -4.93
C LYS A 50 1.72 10.12 -5.33
N SER A 51 2.58 11.06 -5.73
CA SER A 51 3.92 10.74 -6.22
C SER A 51 4.79 10.01 -5.19
N ARG A 52 4.64 10.35 -3.90
CA ARG A 52 5.40 9.68 -2.82
C ARG A 52 4.96 8.23 -2.66
N TYR A 53 3.66 7.94 -2.74
CA TYR A 53 3.12 6.59 -2.67
C TYR A 53 3.44 5.79 -3.93
N GLU A 54 3.41 6.43 -5.12
CA GLU A 54 3.85 5.82 -6.39
C GLU A 54 5.30 5.38 -6.33
N ASP A 55 6.18 6.20 -5.76
CA ASP A 55 7.59 5.87 -5.60
C ASP A 55 7.83 4.82 -4.52
N HIS A 56 7.07 4.88 -3.42
CA HIS A 56 7.20 3.92 -2.31
C HIS A 56 6.78 2.50 -2.70
N HIS A 57 5.63 2.38 -3.37
CA HIS A 57 5.09 1.07 -3.79
C HIS A 57 5.48 0.67 -5.20
N ASN A 58 6.22 1.51 -5.92
CA ASN A 58 6.60 1.30 -7.32
C ASN A 58 5.40 1.01 -8.23
N VAL A 59 4.33 1.80 -8.10
CA VAL A 59 3.08 1.72 -8.86
C VAL A 59 2.73 3.08 -9.46
N ARG A 60 1.64 3.14 -10.25
CA ARG A 60 1.02 4.38 -10.71
C ARG A 60 -0.46 4.36 -10.37
N TYR A 61 -0.98 5.47 -9.86
CA TYR A 61 -2.42 5.60 -9.59
C TYR A 61 -3.10 6.37 -10.71
N THR A 62 -4.24 5.87 -11.21
CA THR A 62 -5.09 6.65 -12.12
C THR A 62 -5.88 7.71 -11.34
N ASP A 63 -6.35 8.73 -12.03
CA ASP A 63 -7.17 9.77 -11.39
C ASP A 63 -8.53 9.21 -10.95
N GLU A 64 -9.05 8.20 -11.65
CA GLU A 64 -10.23 7.43 -11.27
C GLU A 64 -10.00 6.67 -9.96
N ALA A 65 -8.83 6.06 -9.79
CA ALA A 65 -8.46 5.37 -8.55
C ALA A 65 -8.41 6.34 -7.36
N ILE A 66 -7.83 7.54 -7.53
CA ILE A 66 -7.81 8.58 -6.49
C ILE A 66 -9.22 8.97 -6.06
N LYS A 67 -10.11 9.26 -7.04
CA LYS A 67 -11.51 9.57 -6.76
C LYS A 67 -12.26 8.41 -6.11
N ALA A 68 -11.96 7.18 -6.54
CA ALA A 68 -12.54 5.97 -5.96
C ALA A 68 -12.11 5.76 -4.50
N CYS A 69 -10.87 6.05 -4.13
CA CYS A 69 -10.40 6.02 -2.73
C CYS A 69 -11.32 6.88 -1.85
N VAL A 70 -11.56 8.12 -2.23
CA VAL A 70 -12.39 9.04 -1.43
C VAL A 70 -13.85 8.61 -1.43
N LYS A 71 -14.40 8.27 -2.62
CA LYS A 71 -15.82 7.91 -2.79
C LYS A 71 -16.19 6.63 -2.03
N LEU A 72 -15.39 5.57 -2.20
CA LEU A 72 -15.70 4.27 -1.61
C LEU A 72 -15.45 4.25 -0.12
N THR A 73 -14.37 4.87 0.36
CA THR A 73 -14.14 4.96 1.81
C THR A 73 -15.16 5.83 2.51
N THR A 74 -15.63 6.92 1.90
CA THR A 74 -16.71 7.74 2.45
C THR A 74 -18.01 6.95 2.58
N ARG A 75 -18.31 6.10 1.59
CA ARG A 75 -19.54 5.31 1.55
C ARG A 75 -19.54 4.10 2.49
N TYR A 76 -18.41 3.40 2.61
CA TYR A 76 -18.35 2.10 3.27
C TYR A 76 -17.58 2.08 4.60
N ILE A 77 -16.77 3.11 4.90
CA ILE A 77 -16.02 3.24 6.14
C ILE A 77 -16.57 4.43 6.93
N SER A 78 -17.31 4.15 8.00
CA SER A 78 -17.98 5.19 8.83
C SER A 78 -17.26 5.50 10.13
N ASP A 79 -16.35 4.65 10.58
CA ASP A 79 -15.65 4.73 11.86
C ASP A 79 -14.43 5.66 11.83
N ARG A 80 -14.01 6.12 10.64
CA ARG A 80 -12.89 7.03 10.44
C ARG A 80 -13.26 8.26 9.62
N ALA A 81 -12.53 9.34 9.85
CA ALA A 81 -12.72 10.61 9.13
C ALA A 81 -11.86 10.68 7.86
N LEU A 82 -12.22 11.57 6.94
CA LEU A 82 -11.35 12.00 5.86
C LEU A 82 -10.32 13.00 6.42
N PRO A 83 -9.08 13.04 5.89
CA PRO A 83 -8.58 12.28 4.73
C PRO A 83 -8.03 10.88 5.07
N ASP A 84 -7.90 10.54 6.35
CA ASP A 84 -7.17 9.37 6.88
C ASP A 84 -7.60 8.05 6.19
N LYS A 85 -8.88 7.72 6.22
CA LYS A 85 -9.40 6.50 5.59
C LYS A 85 -9.13 6.39 4.08
N ALA A 86 -9.05 7.52 3.38
CA ALA A 86 -8.78 7.54 1.95
C ALA A 86 -7.28 7.35 1.67
N ILE A 87 -6.41 7.87 2.54
CA ILE A 87 -4.96 7.65 2.51
C ILE A 87 -4.66 6.18 2.78
N ASP A 88 -5.29 5.58 3.80
CA ASP A 88 -5.12 4.15 4.11
C ASP A 88 -5.51 3.27 2.92
N ALA A 89 -6.64 3.57 2.26
CA ALA A 89 -7.06 2.80 1.09
C ALA A 89 -6.10 2.96 -0.11
N LEU A 90 -5.51 4.14 -0.28
CA LEU A 90 -4.50 4.40 -1.30
C LEU A 90 -3.24 3.58 -1.03
N ASP A 91 -2.74 3.61 0.20
CA ASP A 91 -1.54 2.92 0.65
C ASP A 91 -1.68 1.40 0.50
N GLU A 92 -2.76 0.84 1.04
CA GLU A 92 -3.06 -0.59 0.96
C GLU A 92 -3.20 -1.07 -0.49
N ALA A 93 -3.85 -0.27 -1.35
CA ALA A 93 -4.01 -0.62 -2.76
C ALA A 93 -2.66 -0.63 -3.50
N GLY A 94 -1.80 0.33 -3.24
CA GLY A 94 -0.45 0.37 -3.80
C GLY A 94 0.38 -0.83 -3.38
N SER A 95 0.41 -1.12 -2.09
CA SER A 95 1.10 -2.26 -1.50
C SER A 95 0.61 -3.58 -2.10
N ARG A 96 -0.70 -3.78 -2.17
CA ARG A 96 -1.32 -5.01 -2.68
C ARG A 96 -1.02 -5.24 -4.16
N VAL A 97 -1.17 -4.21 -4.99
CA VAL A 97 -0.87 -4.29 -6.42
C VAL A 97 0.62 -4.57 -6.64
N HIS A 98 1.50 -3.94 -5.89
CA HIS A 98 2.93 -4.22 -5.91
C HIS A 98 3.21 -5.70 -5.62
N ILE A 99 2.75 -6.21 -4.47
CA ILE A 99 2.99 -7.60 -4.05
C ILE A 99 2.41 -8.60 -5.05
N SER A 100 1.22 -8.34 -5.60
CA SER A 100 0.56 -9.23 -6.56
C SER A 100 1.27 -9.32 -7.91
N ASN A 101 2.09 -8.32 -8.24
CA ASN A 101 2.80 -8.22 -9.53
C ASN A 101 4.30 -8.45 -9.43
N ILE A 102 4.83 -8.76 -8.24
CA ILE A 102 6.22 -9.19 -8.09
C ILE A 102 6.36 -10.62 -8.61
N ASN A 103 6.83 -10.74 -9.84
CA ASN A 103 7.25 -12.02 -10.41
C ASN A 103 8.78 -12.07 -10.43
N VAL A 104 9.36 -12.93 -9.62
CA VAL A 104 10.80 -13.17 -9.64
C VAL A 104 11.15 -13.93 -10.93
N PRO A 105 12.07 -13.44 -11.76
CA PRO A 105 12.48 -14.16 -12.97
C PRO A 105 13.02 -15.55 -12.63
N PRO A 106 12.66 -16.60 -13.40
CA PRO A 106 13.11 -17.97 -13.15
C PRO A 106 14.65 -18.11 -13.15
N ILE A 107 15.34 -17.23 -13.85
CA ILE A 107 16.80 -17.20 -13.89
C ILE A 107 17.42 -16.88 -12.53
N ILE A 108 16.79 -15.97 -11.76
CA ILE A 108 17.27 -15.62 -10.41
C ILE A 108 17.10 -16.82 -9.48
N GLU A 109 15.94 -17.49 -9.51
CA GLU A 109 15.72 -18.71 -8.72
C GLU A 109 16.69 -19.83 -9.07
N GLN A 110 17.02 -19.97 -10.36
CA GLN A 110 17.98 -20.98 -10.81
C GLN A 110 19.40 -20.65 -10.33
N LEU A 111 19.82 -19.39 -10.46
CA LEU A 111 21.14 -18.96 -9.99
C LEU A 111 21.27 -19.09 -8.47
N GLU A 112 20.21 -18.82 -7.70
CA GLU A 112 20.22 -19.04 -6.24
C GLU A 112 20.42 -20.52 -5.89
N LYS A 113 19.75 -21.44 -6.60
CA LYS A 113 19.95 -22.89 -6.44
C LYS A 113 21.36 -23.30 -6.82
N ASP A 114 21.87 -22.82 -7.95
CA ASP A 114 23.23 -23.15 -8.41
C ASP A 114 24.29 -22.67 -7.42
N VAL A 115 24.12 -21.48 -6.84
CA VAL A 115 25.00 -20.96 -5.77
C VAL A 115 24.97 -21.88 -4.55
N GLU A 116 23.79 -22.31 -4.10
CA GLU A 116 23.68 -23.19 -2.92
C GLU A 116 24.32 -24.58 -3.19
N GLU A 117 24.09 -25.14 -4.37
CA GLU A 117 24.75 -26.42 -4.76
C GLU A 117 26.28 -26.32 -4.78
N VAL A 118 26.82 -25.25 -5.36
CA VAL A 118 28.28 -25.02 -5.43
C VAL A 118 28.83 -24.82 -4.01
N LYS A 119 28.10 -24.15 -3.15
CA LYS A 119 28.46 -23.90 -1.75
C LYS A 119 28.53 -25.22 -0.95
N GLU A 120 27.58 -26.13 -1.17
CA GLU A 120 27.61 -27.46 -0.54
C GLU A 120 28.77 -28.29 -1.04
N LYS A 121 29.02 -28.34 -2.39
CA LYS A 121 30.13 -29.03 -3.00
C LYS A 121 31.49 -28.50 -2.51
N LYS A 122 31.61 -27.17 -2.32
CA LYS A 122 32.80 -26.54 -1.72
C LYS A 122 33.03 -27.02 -0.28
N LYS A 123 31.95 -27.07 0.56
CA LYS A 123 32.03 -27.56 1.95
C LYS A 123 32.49 -29.04 2.01
N GLU A 124 31.97 -29.87 1.11
CA GLU A 124 32.37 -31.28 1.01
C GLU A 124 33.85 -31.44 0.60
N ALA A 125 34.29 -30.67 -0.42
CA ALA A 125 35.70 -30.70 -0.84
C ALA A 125 36.67 -30.27 0.27
N VAL A 126 36.28 -29.27 1.08
CA VAL A 126 37.06 -28.88 2.26
C VAL A 126 37.11 -29.98 3.32
N LYS A 127 35.97 -30.67 3.60
CA LYS A 127 35.94 -31.81 4.52
C LYS A 127 36.85 -32.97 4.07
N GLN A 128 36.95 -33.17 2.75
CA GLN A 128 37.81 -34.20 2.16
C GLN A 128 39.26 -33.74 2.00
N GLN A 129 39.60 -32.52 2.51
CA GLN A 129 40.94 -31.91 2.39
C GLN A 129 41.42 -31.70 0.96
N ASN A 130 40.51 -31.71 -0.03
CA ASN A 130 40.84 -31.46 -1.43
C ASN A 130 40.76 -29.94 -1.72
N PHE A 131 41.86 -29.24 -1.35
CA PHE A 131 41.88 -27.77 -1.42
C PHE A 131 41.93 -27.23 -2.85
N GLU A 132 42.40 -27.99 -3.81
CA GLU A 132 42.44 -27.59 -5.23
C GLU A 132 41.01 -27.53 -5.80
N VAL A 133 40.19 -28.56 -5.54
CA VAL A 133 38.78 -28.62 -5.92
C VAL A 133 37.97 -27.60 -5.16
N ALA A 134 38.25 -27.38 -3.87
CA ALA A 134 37.60 -26.35 -3.09
C ALA A 134 37.86 -24.93 -3.62
N ALA A 135 39.09 -24.68 -4.12
CA ALA A 135 39.45 -23.41 -4.76
C ALA A 135 38.67 -23.19 -6.07
N ALA A 136 38.54 -24.23 -6.90
CA ALA A 136 37.72 -24.16 -8.13
C ALA A 136 36.26 -23.88 -7.86
N PHE A 137 35.66 -24.52 -6.82
CA PHE A 137 34.30 -24.24 -6.42
C PHE A 137 34.12 -22.84 -5.84
N ARG A 138 35.11 -22.31 -5.12
CA ARG A 138 35.08 -20.92 -4.62
C ARG A 138 35.06 -19.92 -5.79
N ASP A 139 35.86 -20.15 -6.82
CA ASP A 139 35.90 -19.24 -7.98
C ASP A 139 34.60 -19.31 -8.78
N LYS A 140 34.01 -20.51 -8.91
CA LYS A 140 32.70 -20.70 -9.52
C LYS A 140 31.57 -20.03 -8.69
N GLU A 141 31.55 -20.17 -7.35
CA GLU A 141 30.64 -19.49 -6.46
C GLU A 141 30.71 -17.97 -6.63
N ARG A 142 31.90 -17.42 -6.72
CA ARG A 142 32.11 -15.98 -6.94
C ARG A 142 31.56 -15.50 -8.28
N GLN A 143 31.72 -16.29 -9.34
CA GLN A 143 31.16 -15.97 -10.65
C GLN A 143 29.63 -15.99 -10.63
N LEU A 144 29.01 -17.02 -10.02
CA LEU A 144 27.56 -17.14 -9.91
C LEU A 144 26.96 -16.03 -9.04
N LEU A 145 27.60 -15.66 -7.94
CA LEU A 145 27.17 -14.54 -7.11
C LEU A 145 27.20 -13.22 -7.87
N LYS A 146 28.22 -13.01 -8.71
CA LYS A 146 28.28 -11.80 -9.54
C LYS A 146 27.17 -11.77 -10.58
N GLN A 147 26.90 -12.88 -11.24
CA GLN A 147 25.79 -13.00 -12.19
C GLN A 147 24.44 -12.78 -11.51
N LEU A 148 24.25 -13.36 -10.33
CA LEU A 148 23.03 -13.18 -9.54
C LEU A 148 22.81 -11.71 -9.16
N GLU A 149 23.87 -10.99 -8.78
CA GLU A 149 23.79 -9.58 -8.44
C GLU A 149 23.47 -8.72 -9.68
N GLU A 150 24.09 -9.00 -10.82
CA GLU A 150 23.80 -8.33 -12.10
C GLU A 150 22.34 -8.54 -12.53
N GLU A 151 21.82 -9.77 -12.45
CA GLU A 151 20.42 -10.08 -12.77
C GLU A 151 19.44 -9.46 -11.79
N LYS A 152 19.73 -9.40 -10.49
CA LYS A 152 18.91 -8.69 -9.50
C LYS A 152 18.83 -7.18 -9.79
N ILE A 153 19.94 -6.55 -10.13
CA ILE A 153 19.99 -5.13 -10.49
C ILE A 153 19.16 -4.86 -11.76
N ASN A 154 19.26 -5.72 -12.76
CA ASN A 154 18.48 -5.61 -14.00
C ASN A 154 16.99 -5.74 -13.71
N TRP A 155 16.60 -6.74 -12.92
CA TRP A 155 15.21 -6.95 -12.52
C TRP A 155 14.63 -5.78 -11.71
N GLU A 156 15.40 -5.23 -10.75
CA GLU A 156 14.96 -4.05 -10.00
C GLU A 156 14.77 -2.83 -10.92
N ARG A 157 15.64 -2.67 -11.93
CA ARG A 157 15.49 -1.60 -12.93
C ARG A 157 14.23 -1.79 -13.76
N ASP A 158 13.99 -3.00 -14.25
CA ASP A 158 12.80 -3.34 -15.01
C ASP A 158 11.51 -3.10 -14.21
N LEU A 159 11.51 -3.44 -12.92
CA LEU A 159 10.40 -3.14 -12.03
C LEU A 159 10.15 -1.63 -11.87
N GLN A 160 11.22 -0.82 -11.81
CA GLN A 160 11.08 0.64 -11.70
C GLN A 160 10.59 1.29 -13.00
N GLU A 161 11.00 0.76 -14.16
CA GLU A 161 10.59 1.27 -15.47
C GLU A 161 9.14 0.87 -15.81
N ASN A 162 8.74 -0.34 -15.43
CA ASN A 162 7.43 -0.93 -15.73
C ASN A 162 6.50 -0.92 -14.52
N ARG A 163 6.22 0.27 -13.98
CA ARG A 163 5.29 0.43 -12.84
C ARG A 163 3.88 -0.02 -13.20
N VAL A 164 3.32 -0.87 -12.36
CA VAL A 164 1.94 -1.37 -12.53
C VAL A 164 0.95 -0.28 -12.16
N THR A 165 -0.16 -0.21 -12.91
CA THR A 165 -1.18 0.81 -12.70
C THR A 165 -2.26 0.33 -11.74
N VAL A 166 -2.51 1.11 -10.69
CA VAL A 166 -3.62 0.92 -9.75
C VAL A 166 -4.87 1.58 -10.32
N THR A 167 -5.92 0.80 -10.51
CA THR A 167 -7.20 1.22 -11.08
C THR A 167 -8.29 1.31 -10.00
N GLU A 168 -9.46 1.86 -10.36
CA GLU A 168 -10.64 1.87 -9.49
C GLU A 168 -11.02 0.46 -8.98
N GLU A 169 -10.81 -0.58 -9.79
CA GLU A 169 -11.11 -1.95 -9.41
C GLU A 169 -10.26 -2.44 -8.24
N HIS A 170 -8.96 -2.12 -8.24
CA HIS A 170 -8.06 -2.46 -7.15
C HIS A 170 -8.46 -1.75 -5.85
N ILE A 171 -8.87 -0.48 -5.93
CA ILE A 171 -9.39 0.25 -4.77
C ILE A 171 -10.69 -0.39 -4.23
N ALA A 172 -11.60 -0.78 -5.12
CA ALA A 172 -12.84 -1.45 -4.71
C ALA A 172 -12.58 -2.80 -4.02
N GLU A 173 -11.57 -3.55 -4.46
CA GLU A 173 -11.14 -4.79 -3.78
C GLU A 173 -10.60 -4.52 -2.38
N VAL A 174 -9.76 -3.50 -2.25
CA VAL A 174 -9.18 -3.12 -0.95
C VAL A 174 -10.26 -2.67 0.02
N VAL A 175 -11.15 -1.77 -0.41
CA VAL A 175 -12.27 -1.31 0.44
C VAL A 175 -13.19 -2.47 0.81
N ALA A 176 -13.45 -3.40 -0.12
CA ALA A 176 -14.22 -4.61 0.18
C ALA A 176 -13.55 -5.48 1.25
N MET A 177 -12.23 -5.59 1.22
CA MET A 177 -11.47 -6.34 2.21
C MET A 177 -11.45 -5.64 3.57
N MET A 178 -11.27 -4.32 3.60
CA MET A 178 -11.26 -3.51 4.83
C MET A 178 -12.61 -3.54 5.56
N THR A 179 -13.71 -3.59 4.78
CA THR A 179 -15.08 -3.49 5.33
C THR A 179 -15.80 -4.84 5.42
N GLY A 180 -15.31 -5.88 4.73
CA GLY A 180 -16.01 -7.14 4.56
C GLY A 180 -17.20 -7.09 3.58
N VAL A 181 -17.45 -5.94 2.93
CA VAL A 181 -18.57 -5.72 2.01
C VAL A 181 -18.12 -5.92 0.57
N PRO A 182 -18.76 -6.79 -0.24
CA PRO A 182 -18.35 -7.06 -1.64
C PRO A 182 -18.74 -5.90 -2.57
N VAL A 183 -17.97 -4.81 -2.52
CA VAL A 183 -18.22 -3.53 -3.21
C VAL A 183 -18.45 -3.69 -4.72
N LYS A 184 -17.69 -4.58 -5.41
CA LYS A 184 -17.87 -4.86 -6.84
C LYS A 184 -19.25 -5.43 -7.21
N ARG A 185 -19.85 -6.24 -6.34
CA ARG A 185 -21.17 -6.85 -6.60
C ARG A 185 -22.30 -5.85 -6.38
N ILE A 186 -22.16 -5.01 -5.37
CA ILE A 186 -23.19 -4.03 -5.01
C ILE A 186 -23.32 -2.95 -6.07
N ALA A 187 -22.21 -2.41 -6.59
CA ALA A 187 -22.23 -1.36 -7.60
C ALA A 187 -22.91 -1.79 -8.92
N LYS A 188 -22.68 -3.05 -9.38
CA LYS A 188 -23.30 -3.58 -10.60
C LYS A 188 -24.77 -3.96 -10.41
N THR A 189 -25.11 -4.59 -9.28
CA THR A 189 -26.50 -5.05 -8.99
C THR A 189 -27.42 -3.92 -8.61
N GLU A 190 -26.96 -2.93 -7.84
CA GLU A 190 -27.78 -1.75 -7.49
C GLU A 190 -28.07 -0.87 -8.71
N GLY A 191 -27.06 -0.63 -9.56
CA GLY A 191 -27.26 0.14 -10.79
C GLY A 191 -28.30 -0.50 -11.74
N MET A 192 -28.25 -1.83 -11.94
CA MET A 192 -29.23 -2.55 -12.75
C MET A 192 -30.62 -2.59 -12.07
N LYS A 193 -30.69 -2.82 -10.77
CA LYS A 193 -31.96 -2.80 -10.03
C LYS A 193 -32.62 -1.42 -10.01
N LEU A 194 -31.83 -0.33 -9.89
CA LEU A 194 -32.35 1.03 -9.94
C LEU A 194 -32.89 1.37 -11.34
N LEU A 195 -32.24 0.90 -12.42
CA LEU A 195 -32.75 1.06 -13.77
C LEU A 195 -34.05 0.27 -14.02
N GLN A 196 -34.16 -0.94 -13.46
CA GLN A 196 -35.35 -1.80 -13.60
C GLN A 196 -36.49 -1.39 -12.65
N MET A 197 -36.17 -0.74 -11.52
CA MET A 197 -37.16 -0.34 -10.52
C MET A 197 -38.21 0.63 -11.07
N HIS A 198 -37.83 1.51 -12.01
CA HIS A 198 -38.80 2.42 -12.67
C HIS A 198 -39.81 1.64 -13.50
N ASP A 199 -39.38 0.62 -14.22
CA ASP A 199 -40.22 -0.21 -15.10
C ASP A 199 -41.11 -1.15 -14.25
N GLU A 200 -40.55 -1.77 -13.19
CA GLU A 200 -41.29 -2.61 -12.24
C GLU A 200 -42.35 -1.82 -11.47
N LEU A 201 -42.05 -0.56 -11.07
CA LEU A 201 -43.03 0.31 -10.42
C LEU A 201 -44.12 0.76 -11.40
N SER A 202 -43.79 1.01 -12.67
CA SER A 202 -44.74 1.40 -13.69
C SER A 202 -45.72 0.26 -14.07
N GLU A 203 -45.28 -1.01 -13.96
CA GLU A 203 -46.12 -2.18 -14.17
C GLU A 203 -47.04 -2.52 -13.00
N SER A 204 -46.60 -2.17 -11.75
CA SER A 204 -47.36 -2.48 -10.52
C SER A 204 -48.29 -1.37 -10.07
N VAL A 205 -48.19 -0.17 -10.59
CA VAL A 205 -49.10 0.96 -10.32
C VAL A 205 -49.97 1.21 -11.56
N VAL A 206 -51.16 0.63 -11.54
CA VAL A 206 -52.22 0.90 -12.49
C VAL A 206 -53.11 2.01 -11.95
#